data_ebb6fe73b77b415bae09d29a58b8ecd4
#
_entry.id   ebb6fe73b77b415bae09d29a58b8ecd4
#
_cell.length_a   1.000
_cell.length_b   1.000
_cell.length_c   1.000
_cell.angle_alpha   90.00
_cell.angle_beta   90.00
_cell.angle_gamma   90.00
#
_symmetry.space_group_name_H-M   'P 1'
#
loop_
_entity.id
_entity.type
_entity.pdbx_description
1 polymer ?
#
loop_
_entity_poly.entity_id
_entity_poly.type
_entity_poly.pdbx_seq_one_letter_code
_entity_poly.pdbx_strand_id
1 'polypeptide(L)'
;MTIRLQLLTEDPTEIELIQRYWAMDESGQFREKVSALSEIVQLPQSVTLAAFIRQRCNAFDENQICPQCDEQVEIRNRSQAWRSSLRSTTLCTRCHEERAALARVAEEKKAAELKAVLADYHRKQACRVVDYSAITDAQVLLLSALDKAVTPRLTNAGFTLADCRGLAPRYFDEFVETLKSAGLLLEDPSKAKPGTYYWNGDEVWQISAQVAYLLMPGSAGVNANEVIRSLSARVYTDRDGIFNLWLDYAVADVMCYLGDQCKWYGHELGEQEWDEIKSTLRAALHTYSVSQLWFVAWKVVKDAASLASHQYYNRVKAAATIPGKIRRYLERVKRESIELRYWSRPEQQPGGTLGMLFDEVFDIDEDTSGVAATLRIARATGQEHADEIDAQLCAPIRDLMIDALALDAGTSVMLRFAELIRAGYDVGCAVEEIGDSLQREHADDHSAQSSSAG
;
A
#
# COMPACT_ATOMS: atom_id res chain seq x y z
N MET A 1 -28.65 28.88 47.34
CA MET A 1 -29.25 28.36 46.10
C MET A 1 -30.72 28.16 46.36
N THR A 2 -31.61 28.81 45.57
CA THR A 2 -33.08 28.72 45.76
C THR A 2 -33.60 27.91 44.56
N ILE A 3 -34.31 26.80 44.87
CA ILE A 3 -34.91 25.94 43.86
C ILE A 3 -36.40 26.20 43.86
N ARG A 4 -36.92 26.66 42.72
CA ARG A 4 -38.35 26.82 42.48
C ARG A 4 -38.91 25.51 41.96
N LEU A 5 -40.01 25.04 42.60
CA LEU A 5 -40.67 23.80 42.21
C LEU A 5 -41.98 24.12 41.48
N GLN A 6 -42.19 23.49 40.34
CA GLN A 6 -43.44 23.46 39.62
C GLN A 6 -44.00 22.04 39.72
N LEU A 7 -45.04 21.85 40.60
CA LEU A 7 -45.66 20.56 40.84
C LEU A 7 -46.53 20.15 39.65
N LEU A 8 -46.44 18.90 39.27
CA LEU A 8 -47.23 18.26 38.19
C LEU A 8 -48.16 17.18 38.73
N THR A 9 -48.23 17.01 40.09
CA THR A 9 -49.08 16.09 40.80
C THR A 9 -49.92 16.85 41.86
N GLU A 10 -51.11 16.32 42.17
CA GLU A 10 -51.97 16.82 43.21
C GLU A 10 -51.97 15.90 44.45
N ASP A 11 -51.28 14.76 44.42
CA ASP A 11 -51.16 13.81 45.53
C ASP A 11 -50.34 14.43 46.67
N PRO A 12 -50.94 14.63 47.86
CA PRO A 12 -50.27 15.24 49.01
C PRO A 12 -49.00 14.48 49.43
N THR A 13 -48.99 13.16 49.31
CA THR A 13 -47.85 12.32 49.69
C THR A 13 -46.69 12.48 48.73
N GLU A 14 -46.96 12.58 47.42
CA GLU A 14 -45.96 12.85 46.38
C GLU A 14 -45.45 14.30 46.54
N ILE A 15 -46.30 15.28 46.83
CA ILE A 15 -45.92 16.67 47.05
C ILE A 15 -44.97 16.79 48.24
N GLU A 16 -45.24 16.13 49.35
CA GLU A 16 -44.35 16.10 50.49
C GLU A 16 -42.97 15.48 50.16
N LEU A 17 -42.99 14.37 49.44
CA LEU A 17 -41.76 13.72 49.00
C LEU A 17 -40.93 14.62 48.10
N ILE A 18 -41.56 15.32 47.15
CA ILE A 18 -40.88 16.27 46.24
C ILE A 18 -40.25 17.41 47.03
N GLN A 19 -40.99 17.98 47.97
CA GLN A 19 -40.49 19.05 48.83
C GLN A 19 -39.27 18.58 49.67
N ARG A 20 -39.37 17.41 50.28
CA ARG A 20 -38.25 16.81 51.04
C ARG A 20 -37.07 16.47 50.14
N TYR A 21 -37.32 16.00 48.95
CA TYR A 21 -36.25 15.71 47.96
C TYR A 21 -35.45 16.97 47.60
N TRP A 22 -36.09 18.12 47.43
CA TRP A 22 -35.42 19.36 47.05
C TRP A 22 -35.08 20.29 48.21
N ALA A 23 -35.45 19.92 49.45
CA ALA A 23 -35.19 20.74 50.66
C ALA A 23 -33.69 20.89 50.90
N MET A 24 -33.23 22.14 51.05
CA MET A 24 -31.87 22.50 51.39
C MET A 24 -31.78 23.13 52.78
N ASP A 25 -30.65 23.04 53.42
CA ASP A 25 -30.29 23.77 54.63
C ASP A 25 -29.74 25.17 54.31
N GLU A 26 -29.43 25.94 55.34
CA GLU A 26 -28.87 27.28 55.22
C GLU A 26 -27.48 27.30 54.57
N SER A 27 -26.75 26.18 54.60
CA SER A 27 -25.47 25.99 53.95
C SER A 27 -25.56 25.60 52.46
N GLY A 28 -26.80 25.41 51.95
CA GLY A 28 -27.03 24.99 50.56
C GLY A 28 -26.84 23.50 50.32
N GLN A 29 -26.81 22.69 51.39
CA GLN A 29 -26.74 21.24 51.27
C GLN A 29 -28.15 20.63 51.36
N PHE A 30 -28.39 19.50 50.68
CA PHE A 30 -29.65 18.79 50.77
C PHE A 30 -29.85 18.21 52.18
N ARG A 31 -30.98 18.48 52.80
CA ARG A 31 -31.29 18.08 54.19
C ARG A 31 -31.29 16.56 54.39
N GLU A 32 -31.82 15.83 53.43
CA GLU A 32 -31.94 14.36 53.49
C GLU A 32 -31.14 13.66 52.40
N LYS A 33 -30.61 12.46 52.67
CA LYS A 33 -29.95 11.63 51.67
C LYS A 33 -31.01 10.99 50.76
N VAL A 34 -30.67 10.82 49.47
CA VAL A 34 -31.51 10.15 48.46
C VAL A 34 -31.87 8.73 48.91
N SER A 35 -30.93 7.99 49.53
CA SER A 35 -31.16 6.65 50.06
C SER A 35 -32.27 6.62 51.12
N ALA A 36 -32.28 7.55 52.07
CA ALA A 36 -33.29 7.62 53.11
C ALA A 36 -34.70 7.93 52.55
N LEU A 37 -34.77 8.80 51.55
CA LEU A 37 -36.04 9.09 50.86
C LEU A 37 -36.52 7.92 49.98
N SER A 38 -35.60 7.11 49.43
CA SER A 38 -35.96 5.93 48.65
C SER A 38 -36.55 4.80 49.48
N GLU A 39 -36.25 4.72 50.77
CA GLU A 39 -36.83 3.74 51.72
C GLU A 39 -38.30 4.05 52.07
N ILE A 40 -38.72 5.30 51.94
CA ILE A 40 -40.09 5.75 52.26
C ILE A 40 -41.09 5.41 51.15
N VAL A 41 -40.60 5.28 49.89
CA VAL A 41 -41.43 5.10 48.72
C VAL A 41 -41.16 3.73 48.10
N GLN A 42 -42.17 2.89 47.99
CA GLN A 42 -42.08 1.61 47.29
C GLN A 42 -42.03 1.86 45.77
N LEU A 43 -40.81 2.15 45.26
CA LEU A 43 -40.60 2.32 43.82
C LEU A 43 -40.40 0.96 43.15
N PRO A 44 -40.86 0.76 41.89
CA PRO A 44 -40.47 -0.39 41.07
C PRO A 44 -38.95 -0.50 40.93
N GLN A 45 -38.39 -1.70 40.93
CA GLN A 45 -36.94 -1.93 40.89
C GLN A 45 -36.22 -1.24 39.71
N SER A 46 -36.95 -0.87 38.64
CA SER A 46 -36.40 -0.22 37.44
C SER A 46 -36.45 1.33 37.48
N VAL A 47 -37.04 1.94 38.50
CA VAL A 47 -37.27 3.39 38.57
C VAL A 47 -36.45 4.02 39.70
N THR A 48 -35.57 4.95 39.36
CA THR A 48 -34.83 5.73 40.38
C THR A 48 -35.71 6.83 40.99
N LEU A 49 -35.46 7.19 42.25
CA LEU A 49 -36.19 8.27 42.91
C LEU A 49 -36.11 9.59 42.11
N ALA A 50 -34.98 9.92 41.54
CA ALA A 50 -34.81 11.10 40.69
C ALA A 50 -35.71 11.06 39.44
N ALA A 51 -35.86 9.91 38.79
CA ALA A 51 -36.76 9.74 37.64
C ALA A 51 -38.23 9.85 38.06
N PHE A 52 -38.59 9.29 39.23
CA PHE A 52 -39.93 9.38 39.78
C PHE A 52 -40.32 10.85 40.09
N ILE A 53 -39.45 11.60 40.77
CA ILE A 53 -39.64 13.03 41.10
C ILE A 53 -39.77 13.87 39.82
N ARG A 54 -38.93 13.63 38.82
CA ARG A 54 -38.92 14.35 37.54
C ARG A 54 -40.23 14.20 36.76
N GLN A 55 -40.92 13.09 36.87
CA GLN A 55 -42.22 12.89 36.22
C GLN A 55 -43.35 13.70 36.90
N ARG A 56 -43.14 14.19 38.14
CA ARG A 56 -44.15 14.82 39.01
C ARG A 56 -43.81 16.27 39.38
N CYS A 57 -42.61 16.73 39.04
CA CYS A 57 -42.18 18.08 39.36
C CYS A 57 -41.08 18.54 38.41
N ASN A 58 -41.21 19.77 37.90
CA ASN A 58 -40.11 20.50 37.29
C ASN A 58 -39.45 21.37 38.37
N ALA A 59 -38.11 21.25 38.49
CA ALA A 59 -37.34 22.06 39.42
C ALA A 59 -36.46 23.05 38.64
N PHE A 60 -36.42 24.32 39.08
CA PHE A 60 -35.64 25.37 38.41
C PHE A 60 -34.69 26.02 39.40
N ASP A 61 -33.48 26.33 38.95
CA ASP A 61 -32.55 27.16 39.73
C ASP A 61 -32.88 28.65 39.50
N GLU A 62 -33.35 29.33 40.57
CA GLU A 62 -33.70 30.75 40.47
C GLU A 62 -32.51 31.66 40.13
N ASN A 63 -31.28 31.19 40.38
CA ASN A 63 -30.08 31.96 40.11
C ASN A 63 -29.47 31.65 38.72
N GLN A 64 -30.06 30.74 37.95
CA GLN A 64 -29.61 30.40 36.63
C GLN A 64 -30.65 30.76 35.55
N ILE A 65 -30.23 31.69 34.72
CA ILE A 65 -31.03 32.15 33.59
C ILE A 65 -30.33 31.66 32.31
N CYS A 66 -31.11 31.11 31.37
CA CYS A 66 -30.61 30.70 30.07
C CYS A 66 -30.07 31.92 29.30
N PRO A 67 -28.82 31.92 28.85
CA PRO A 67 -28.24 33.08 28.17
C PRO A 67 -28.85 33.33 26.77
N GLN A 68 -29.70 32.44 26.28
CA GLN A 68 -30.34 32.56 24.96
C GLN A 68 -31.79 33.05 24.99
N CYS A 69 -32.56 32.72 26.01
CA CYS A 69 -33.99 33.06 26.08
C CYS A 69 -34.43 33.66 27.40
N ASP A 70 -33.50 33.90 28.33
CA ASP A 70 -33.74 34.48 29.67
C ASP A 70 -34.70 33.68 30.56
N GLU A 71 -35.09 32.44 30.15
CA GLU A 71 -35.89 31.55 30.99
C GLU A 71 -35.00 30.85 32.03
N GLN A 72 -35.65 30.44 33.15
CA GLN A 72 -34.96 29.69 34.21
C GLN A 72 -34.52 28.31 33.70
N VAL A 73 -33.36 27.85 34.14
CA VAL A 73 -32.82 26.55 33.74
C VAL A 73 -33.41 25.44 34.62
N GLU A 74 -34.01 24.44 33.99
CA GLU A 74 -34.51 23.23 34.64
C GLU A 74 -33.39 22.37 35.18
N ILE A 75 -33.53 21.92 36.44
CA ILE A 75 -32.64 20.99 37.11
C ILE A 75 -33.27 19.60 37.16
N ARG A 76 -32.65 18.62 36.59
CA ARG A 76 -33.17 17.25 36.45
C ARG A 76 -32.91 16.35 37.67
N ASN A 77 -31.88 16.65 38.46
CA ASN A 77 -31.51 15.90 39.66
C ASN A 77 -30.59 16.74 40.59
N ARG A 78 -30.40 16.25 41.81
CA ARG A 78 -29.57 16.91 42.81
C ARG A 78 -28.11 17.10 42.40
N SER A 79 -27.52 16.13 41.67
CA SER A 79 -26.15 16.23 41.18
C SER A 79 -25.97 17.36 40.15
N GLN A 80 -27.02 17.66 39.39
CA GLN A 80 -27.02 18.77 38.45
C GLN A 80 -27.11 20.11 39.19
N ALA A 81 -27.99 20.20 40.25
CA ALA A 81 -28.07 21.35 41.13
C ALA A 81 -26.70 21.73 41.74
N TRP A 82 -25.95 20.73 42.20
CA TRP A 82 -24.63 20.93 42.76
C TRP A 82 -23.62 21.44 41.72
N ARG A 83 -23.68 20.95 40.50
CA ARG A 83 -22.77 21.35 39.41
C ARG A 83 -23.12 22.72 38.82
N SER A 84 -24.39 23.11 38.88
CA SER A 84 -24.87 24.37 38.31
C SER A 84 -24.28 25.60 39.00
N SER A 85 -23.91 25.47 40.28
CA SER A 85 -23.25 26.55 41.02
C SER A 85 -21.86 26.94 40.45
N LEU A 86 -21.28 26.13 39.54
CA LEU A 86 -19.95 26.30 38.96
C LEU A 86 -19.95 26.78 37.51
N ARG A 87 -21.09 26.86 36.80
CA ARG A 87 -21.10 27.22 35.36
C ARG A 87 -22.32 28.12 35.01
N SER A 88 -22.04 29.36 34.68
CA SER A 88 -23.03 30.37 34.28
C SER A 88 -23.51 30.31 32.81
N THR A 89 -23.25 29.20 32.08
CA THR A 89 -23.49 29.10 30.63
C THR A 89 -24.36 27.93 30.19
N THR A 90 -25.23 27.45 31.10
CA THR A 90 -26.11 26.30 30.79
C THR A 90 -27.38 26.78 30.08
N LEU A 91 -27.66 26.25 28.89
CA LEU A 91 -28.89 26.51 28.16
C LEU A 91 -30.05 25.75 28.80
N CYS A 92 -31.27 26.33 28.75
CA CYS A 92 -32.49 25.63 29.12
C CYS A 92 -32.76 24.46 28.14
N THR A 93 -33.64 23.52 28.54
CA THR A 93 -33.93 22.32 27.75
C THR A 93 -34.41 22.68 26.33
N ARG A 94 -35.29 23.68 26.19
CA ARG A 94 -35.81 24.14 24.90
C ARG A 94 -34.68 24.67 23.99
N CYS A 95 -33.86 25.59 24.47
CA CYS A 95 -32.77 26.17 23.68
C CYS A 95 -31.71 25.12 23.32
N HIS A 96 -31.45 24.15 24.22
CA HIS A 96 -30.56 23.03 23.93
C HIS A 96 -31.09 22.14 22.80
N GLU A 97 -32.41 21.83 22.83
CA GLU A 97 -33.08 21.04 21.80
C GLU A 97 -33.13 21.77 20.44
N GLU A 98 -33.47 23.06 20.45
CA GLU A 98 -33.45 23.91 19.26
C GLU A 98 -32.06 23.99 18.64
N ARG A 99 -31.01 24.19 19.45
CA ARG A 99 -29.61 24.19 18.97
C ARG A 99 -29.20 22.84 18.43
N ALA A 100 -29.59 21.74 19.08
CA ALA A 100 -29.32 20.38 18.60
C ALA A 100 -30.09 20.08 17.30
N ALA A 101 -31.32 20.59 17.14
CA ALA A 101 -32.07 20.47 15.90
C ALA A 101 -31.44 21.25 14.76
N LEU A 102 -31.01 22.49 14.98
CA LEU A 102 -30.29 23.29 13.99
C LEU A 102 -28.96 22.66 13.61
N ALA A 103 -28.22 22.12 14.58
CA ALA A 103 -26.95 21.39 14.29
C ALA A 103 -27.21 20.16 13.41
N ARG A 104 -28.26 19.37 13.68
CA ARG A 104 -28.65 18.23 12.84
C ARG A 104 -28.96 18.64 11.40
N VAL A 105 -29.79 19.69 11.22
CA VAL A 105 -30.15 20.19 9.89
C VAL A 105 -28.88 20.67 9.13
N ALA A 106 -27.97 21.37 9.83
CA ALA A 106 -26.71 21.81 9.22
C ALA A 106 -25.82 20.65 8.82
N GLU A 107 -25.77 19.58 9.64
CA GLU A 107 -25.00 18.37 9.35
C GLU A 107 -25.61 17.56 8.19
N GLU A 108 -26.94 17.43 8.15
CA GLU A 108 -27.67 16.81 7.03
C GLU A 108 -27.43 17.55 5.72
N LYS A 109 -27.43 18.89 5.75
CA LYS A 109 -27.12 19.71 4.57
C LYS A 109 -25.69 19.47 4.07
N LYS A 110 -24.71 19.49 4.97
CA LYS A 110 -23.29 19.18 4.62
C LYS A 110 -23.15 17.77 4.05
N ALA A 111 -23.82 16.79 4.63
CA ALA A 111 -23.79 15.41 4.13
C ALA A 111 -24.41 15.29 2.73
N ALA A 112 -25.50 16.02 2.45
CA ALA A 112 -26.13 16.05 1.14
C ALA A 112 -25.22 16.74 0.09
N GLU A 113 -24.57 17.85 0.44
CA GLU A 113 -23.61 18.55 -0.42
C GLU A 113 -22.42 17.65 -0.74
N LEU A 114 -21.81 17.00 0.29
CA LEU A 114 -20.74 16.04 0.10
C LEU A 114 -21.15 14.91 -0.84
N LYS A 115 -22.33 14.33 -0.64
CA LYS A 115 -22.87 13.26 -1.49
C LYS A 115 -23.02 13.71 -2.95
N ALA A 116 -23.48 14.93 -3.18
CA ALA A 116 -23.61 15.48 -4.53
C ALA A 116 -22.24 15.64 -5.24
N VAL A 117 -21.24 16.17 -4.52
CA VAL A 117 -19.87 16.32 -5.04
C VAL A 117 -19.25 14.97 -5.36
N LEU A 118 -19.39 13.99 -4.48
CA LEU A 118 -18.87 12.63 -4.70
C LEU A 118 -19.57 11.92 -5.87
N ALA A 119 -20.88 12.13 -6.03
CA ALA A 119 -21.62 11.58 -7.17
C ALA A 119 -21.16 12.18 -8.51
N ASP A 120 -20.87 13.50 -8.55
CA ASP A 120 -20.34 14.16 -9.73
C ASP A 120 -18.91 13.68 -10.06
N TYR A 121 -18.06 13.56 -9.04
CA TYR A 121 -16.70 13.00 -9.15
C TYR A 121 -16.74 11.59 -9.76
N HIS A 122 -17.54 10.70 -9.17
CA HIS A 122 -17.67 9.32 -9.66
C HIS A 122 -18.19 9.27 -11.10
N ARG A 123 -19.18 10.11 -11.47
CA ARG A 123 -19.71 10.21 -12.83
C ARG A 123 -18.61 10.61 -13.82
N LYS A 124 -17.80 11.60 -13.50
CA LYS A 124 -16.67 12.04 -14.33
C LYS A 124 -15.63 10.95 -14.53
N GLN A 125 -15.33 10.18 -13.48
CA GLN A 125 -14.40 9.06 -13.56
C GLN A 125 -14.99 7.88 -14.35
N ALA A 126 -16.25 7.53 -14.14
CA ALA A 126 -16.93 6.42 -14.81
C ALA A 126 -17.14 6.63 -16.32
N CYS A 127 -17.00 7.87 -16.82
CA CYS A 127 -17.00 8.14 -18.27
C CYS A 127 -15.67 7.76 -18.94
N ARG A 128 -14.62 7.47 -18.19
CA ARG A 128 -13.35 6.98 -18.72
C ARG A 128 -13.47 5.50 -19.02
N VAL A 129 -12.85 5.08 -20.11
CA VAL A 129 -12.75 3.69 -20.52
C VAL A 129 -11.31 3.33 -20.82
N VAL A 130 -10.94 2.08 -20.62
CA VAL A 130 -9.58 1.59 -20.83
C VAL A 130 -9.58 0.59 -21.99
N ASP A 131 -8.61 0.73 -22.88
CA ASP A 131 -8.28 -0.31 -23.84
C ASP A 131 -7.30 -1.30 -23.20
N TYR A 132 -7.84 -2.42 -22.72
CA TYR A 132 -7.04 -3.46 -22.06
C TYR A 132 -6.11 -4.21 -23.02
N SER A 133 -6.25 -4.06 -24.32
CA SER A 133 -5.30 -4.62 -25.30
C SER A 133 -3.98 -3.84 -25.34
N ALA A 134 -4.04 -2.57 -24.99
CA ALA A 134 -2.91 -1.63 -25.05
C ALA A 134 -2.11 -1.50 -23.74
N ILE A 135 -2.54 -2.11 -22.62
CA ILE A 135 -1.80 -2.05 -21.37
C ILE A 135 -0.53 -2.90 -21.42
N THR A 136 0.49 -2.53 -20.63
CA THR A 136 1.78 -3.24 -20.60
C THR A 136 1.66 -4.61 -19.93
N ASP A 137 2.58 -5.51 -20.26
CA ASP A 137 2.60 -6.86 -19.66
C ASP A 137 2.82 -6.83 -18.14
N ALA A 138 3.62 -5.90 -17.64
CA ALA A 138 3.76 -5.66 -16.20
C ALA A 138 2.43 -5.27 -15.54
N GLN A 139 1.63 -4.41 -16.19
CA GLN A 139 0.29 -4.04 -15.71
C GLN A 139 -0.68 -5.21 -15.76
N VAL A 140 -0.62 -6.06 -16.78
CA VAL A 140 -1.42 -7.28 -16.89
C VAL A 140 -1.12 -8.22 -15.74
N LEU A 141 0.17 -8.50 -15.49
CA LEU A 141 0.61 -9.38 -14.41
C LEU A 141 0.19 -8.83 -13.03
N LEU A 142 0.39 -7.54 -12.81
CA LEU A 142 0.02 -6.88 -11.56
C LEU A 142 -1.50 -6.88 -11.34
N LEU A 143 -2.30 -6.68 -12.40
CA LEU A 143 -3.77 -6.74 -12.33
C LEU A 143 -4.26 -8.17 -12.04
N SER A 144 -3.62 -9.17 -12.63
CA SER A 144 -3.91 -10.58 -12.38
C SER A 144 -3.56 -10.98 -10.93
N ALA A 145 -2.44 -10.46 -10.40
CA ALA A 145 -2.06 -10.64 -8.99
C ALA A 145 -3.08 -9.97 -8.05
N LEU A 146 -3.52 -8.75 -8.39
CA LEU A 146 -4.52 -8.03 -7.61
C LEU A 146 -5.86 -8.78 -7.61
N ASP A 147 -6.32 -9.29 -8.77
CA ASP A 147 -7.55 -10.09 -8.82
C ASP A 147 -7.47 -11.30 -7.90
N LYS A 148 -6.37 -12.07 -7.93
CA LYS A 148 -6.16 -13.19 -7.00
C LYS A 148 -6.16 -12.74 -5.52
N ALA A 149 -5.58 -11.58 -5.21
CA ALA A 149 -5.50 -11.07 -3.84
C ALA A 149 -6.86 -10.65 -3.28
N VAL A 150 -7.73 -10.06 -4.12
CA VAL A 150 -9.01 -9.47 -3.68
C VAL A 150 -10.25 -10.23 -4.16
N THR A 151 -10.07 -11.40 -4.80
CA THR A 151 -11.18 -12.21 -5.35
C THR A 151 -12.28 -12.46 -4.31
N PRO A 152 -13.57 -12.30 -4.67
CA PRO A 152 -14.13 -11.90 -5.98
C PRO A 152 -14.40 -10.38 -6.12
N ARG A 153 -13.78 -9.53 -5.32
CA ARG A 153 -14.15 -8.12 -5.15
C ARG A 153 -13.76 -7.24 -6.33
N LEU A 154 -12.67 -7.56 -7.05
CA LEU A 154 -12.22 -6.73 -8.17
C LEU A 154 -13.30 -6.53 -9.21
N THR A 155 -14.07 -7.57 -9.50
CA THR A 155 -15.09 -7.58 -10.56
C THR A 155 -16.51 -7.26 -10.07
N ASN A 156 -16.82 -7.47 -8.79
CA ASN A 156 -18.21 -7.49 -8.31
C ASN A 156 -18.54 -6.48 -7.19
N ALA A 157 -17.68 -6.33 -6.21
CA ALA A 157 -18.06 -5.65 -4.96
C ALA A 157 -17.24 -4.39 -4.63
N GLY A 158 -16.15 -4.16 -5.32
CA GLY A 158 -15.15 -3.19 -4.93
C GLY A 158 -14.27 -3.69 -3.77
N PHE A 159 -13.07 -3.16 -3.68
CA PHE A 159 -12.07 -3.49 -2.68
C PHE A 159 -11.43 -2.22 -2.12
N THR A 160 -10.85 -2.32 -0.95
CA THR A 160 -10.10 -1.24 -0.31
C THR A 160 -8.61 -1.57 -0.32
N LEU A 161 -7.76 -0.58 -0.05
CA LEU A 161 -6.32 -0.80 0.09
C LEU A 161 -6.00 -1.86 1.16
N ALA A 162 -6.80 -1.94 2.22
CA ALA A 162 -6.62 -2.96 3.26
C ALA A 162 -6.86 -4.39 2.77
N ASP A 163 -7.69 -4.58 1.74
CA ASP A 163 -7.95 -5.89 1.12
C ASP A 163 -6.77 -6.35 0.24
N CYS A 164 -5.88 -5.42 -0.17
CA CYS A 164 -4.73 -5.69 -1.04
C CYS A 164 -3.49 -6.21 -0.31
N ARG A 165 -3.53 -6.38 1.01
CA ARG A 165 -2.38 -6.82 1.82
C ARG A 165 -1.78 -8.16 1.39
N GLY A 166 -2.59 -9.00 0.73
CA GLY A 166 -2.15 -10.27 0.17
C GLY A 166 -1.42 -10.15 -1.18
N LEU A 167 -1.31 -8.95 -1.76
CA LEU A 167 -0.70 -8.74 -3.08
C LEU A 167 0.82 -8.93 -3.05
N ALA A 168 1.49 -8.32 -2.06
CA ALA A 168 2.93 -8.41 -1.85
C ALA A 168 3.26 -8.30 -0.36
N PRO A 169 4.43 -8.78 0.11
CA PRO A 169 4.83 -8.74 1.52
C PRO A 169 4.91 -7.32 2.09
N ARG A 170 5.28 -6.34 1.27
CA ARG A 170 5.40 -4.92 1.61
C ARG A 170 5.13 -4.05 0.38
N TYR A 171 4.86 -2.76 0.58
CA TYR A 171 4.63 -1.79 -0.49
C TYR A 171 3.46 -2.16 -1.43
N PHE A 172 2.49 -2.96 -0.96
CA PHE A 172 1.31 -3.31 -1.74
C PHE A 172 0.51 -2.07 -2.15
N ASP A 173 0.58 -1.00 -1.39
CA ASP A 173 0.03 0.32 -1.69
C ASP A 173 0.72 0.99 -2.89
N GLU A 174 2.05 0.89 -3.03
CA GLU A 174 2.79 1.38 -4.19
C GLU A 174 2.36 0.63 -5.47
N PHE A 175 2.15 -0.69 -5.40
CA PHE A 175 1.65 -1.48 -6.53
C PHE A 175 0.22 -1.10 -6.92
N VAL A 176 -0.67 -0.88 -5.96
CA VAL A 176 -2.04 -0.40 -6.22
C VAL A 176 -2.01 1.00 -6.81
N GLU A 177 -1.14 1.90 -6.33
CA GLU A 177 -0.99 3.25 -6.86
C GLU A 177 -0.46 3.25 -8.31
N THR A 178 0.41 2.30 -8.66
CA THR A 178 0.84 2.09 -10.05
C THR A 178 -0.35 1.81 -10.98
N LEU A 179 -1.27 0.94 -10.57
CA LEU A 179 -2.49 0.66 -11.33
C LEU A 179 -3.46 1.85 -11.39
N LYS A 180 -3.58 2.61 -10.28
CA LYS A 180 -4.38 3.84 -10.26
C LYS A 180 -3.81 4.90 -11.20
N SER A 181 -2.52 5.14 -11.13
CA SER A 181 -1.82 6.12 -11.99
C SER A 181 -1.90 5.76 -13.46
N ALA A 182 -1.95 4.47 -13.78
CA ALA A 182 -2.22 3.97 -15.12
C ALA A 182 -3.70 4.09 -15.55
N GLY A 183 -4.59 4.52 -14.64
CA GLY A 183 -6.02 4.67 -14.91
C GLY A 183 -6.79 3.35 -14.99
N LEU A 184 -6.24 2.27 -14.45
CA LEU A 184 -6.86 0.93 -14.49
C LEU A 184 -7.86 0.68 -13.36
N LEU A 185 -7.81 1.49 -12.32
CA LEU A 185 -8.70 1.42 -11.16
C LEU A 185 -9.60 2.66 -11.08
N LEU A 186 -10.89 2.43 -10.88
CA LEU A 186 -11.91 3.43 -10.65
C LEU A 186 -12.20 3.55 -9.17
N GLU A 187 -12.18 4.78 -8.65
CA GLU A 187 -12.59 5.10 -7.31
C GLU A 187 -14.12 5.21 -7.22
N ASP A 188 -14.75 4.40 -6.37
CA ASP A 188 -16.21 4.41 -6.19
C ASP A 188 -16.62 4.84 -4.77
N PRO A 189 -16.92 6.14 -4.60
CA PRO A 189 -17.36 6.64 -3.30
C PRO A 189 -18.65 6.01 -2.77
N SER A 190 -19.49 5.46 -3.66
CA SER A 190 -20.76 4.84 -3.27
C SER A 190 -20.58 3.51 -2.53
N LYS A 191 -19.46 2.85 -2.75
CA LYS A 191 -19.09 1.56 -2.12
C LYS A 191 -18.14 1.73 -0.93
N ALA A 192 -17.63 2.94 -0.71
CA ALA A 192 -16.78 3.24 0.42
C ALA A 192 -17.56 3.19 1.74
N LYS A 193 -16.87 2.90 2.85
CA LYS A 193 -17.47 2.88 4.17
C LYS A 193 -17.96 4.28 4.55
N PRO A 194 -19.05 4.40 5.33
CA PRO A 194 -19.48 5.70 5.89
C PRO A 194 -18.32 6.37 6.66
N GLY A 195 -18.11 7.66 6.42
CA GLY A 195 -17.03 8.42 7.05
C GLY A 195 -15.68 8.36 6.32
N THR A 196 -15.58 7.64 5.17
CA THR A 196 -14.37 7.65 4.34
C THR A 196 -14.06 9.04 3.78
N TYR A 197 -15.10 9.79 3.40
CA TYR A 197 -15.00 11.13 2.84
C TYR A 197 -15.60 12.15 3.80
N TYR A 198 -14.97 13.30 3.93
CA TYR A 198 -15.44 14.39 4.78
C TYR A 198 -14.95 15.75 4.27
N TRP A 199 -15.66 16.82 4.67
CA TRP A 199 -15.24 18.18 4.43
C TRP A 199 -14.15 18.60 5.41
N ASN A 200 -13.05 19.14 4.88
CA ASN A 200 -12.03 19.81 5.67
C ASN A 200 -11.95 21.29 5.26
N GLY A 201 -12.96 22.05 5.64
CA GLY A 201 -13.11 23.43 5.19
C GLY A 201 -13.70 23.52 3.78
N ASP A 202 -12.89 23.81 2.79
CA ASP A 202 -13.33 24.02 1.39
C ASP A 202 -13.12 22.80 0.48
N GLU A 203 -12.42 21.76 0.98
CA GLU A 203 -12.05 20.59 0.20
C GLU A 203 -12.60 19.30 0.76
N VAL A 204 -12.81 18.33 -0.13
CA VAL A 204 -13.16 16.95 0.26
C VAL A 204 -11.88 16.20 0.57
N TRP A 205 -11.78 15.72 1.80
CA TRP A 205 -10.68 14.86 2.23
C TRP A 205 -11.18 13.42 2.34
N GLN A 206 -10.22 12.47 2.22
CA GLN A 206 -10.52 11.04 2.26
C GLN A 206 -9.54 10.28 3.13
N ILE A 207 -10.04 9.21 3.74
CA ILE A 207 -9.21 8.22 4.43
C ILE A 207 -8.76 7.18 3.41
N SER A 208 -7.56 7.33 2.86
CA SER A 208 -7.04 6.54 1.73
C SER A 208 -7.19 5.02 1.91
N ALA A 209 -6.99 4.50 3.13
CA ALA A 209 -7.13 3.07 3.43
C ALA A 209 -8.58 2.53 3.33
N GLN A 210 -9.60 3.42 3.29
CA GLN A 210 -11.02 3.06 3.26
C GLN A 210 -11.70 3.38 1.92
N VAL A 211 -10.97 3.99 1.01
CA VAL A 211 -11.45 4.25 -0.36
C VAL A 211 -11.76 2.92 -1.04
N ALA A 212 -12.90 2.84 -1.72
CA ALA A 212 -13.28 1.67 -2.49
C ALA A 212 -12.86 1.84 -3.95
N TYR A 213 -12.23 0.82 -4.49
CA TYR A 213 -11.78 0.75 -5.87
C TYR A 213 -12.51 -0.35 -6.64
N LEU A 214 -12.69 -0.13 -7.93
CA LEU A 214 -13.20 -1.09 -8.91
C LEU A 214 -12.26 -1.13 -10.11
N LEU A 215 -12.36 -2.19 -10.89
CA LEU A 215 -11.72 -2.24 -12.20
C LEU A 215 -12.37 -1.18 -13.12
N MET A 216 -11.55 -0.42 -13.85
CA MET A 216 -12.03 0.56 -14.81
C MET A 216 -12.81 -0.14 -15.94
N PRO A 217 -13.93 0.41 -16.44
CA PRO A 217 -14.67 -0.17 -17.56
C PRO A 217 -13.84 -0.28 -18.84
N GLY A 218 -13.99 -1.39 -19.57
CA GLY A 218 -13.34 -1.60 -20.86
C GLY A 218 -13.99 -0.78 -21.99
N SER A 219 -13.19 -0.44 -23.01
CA SER A 219 -13.60 0.41 -24.15
C SER A 219 -14.71 -0.19 -25.03
N ALA A 220 -14.88 -1.49 -25.06
CA ALA A 220 -15.87 -2.19 -25.90
C ALA A 220 -17.15 -2.59 -25.16
N GLY A 221 -17.43 -2.02 -23.99
CA GLY A 221 -18.53 -2.47 -23.12
C GLY A 221 -18.30 -3.87 -22.54
N VAL A 222 -17.06 -4.33 -22.57
CA VAL A 222 -16.62 -5.61 -22.02
C VAL A 222 -16.76 -5.57 -20.51
N ASN A 223 -17.39 -6.57 -19.92
CA ASN A 223 -17.53 -6.65 -18.46
C ASN A 223 -16.21 -7.03 -17.78
N ALA A 224 -16.08 -6.70 -16.50
CA ALA A 224 -14.85 -6.91 -15.74
C ALA A 224 -14.38 -8.39 -15.72
N ASN A 225 -15.29 -9.36 -15.69
CA ASN A 225 -14.93 -10.79 -15.72
C ASN A 225 -14.35 -11.21 -17.08
N GLU A 226 -14.85 -10.64 -18.17
CA GLU A 226 -14.30 -10.87 -19.51
C GLU A 226 -12.92 -10.23 -19.65
N VAL A 227 -12.74 -9.03 -19.11
CA VAL A 227 -11.43 -8.39 -19.04
C VAL A 227 -10.41 -9.30 -18.33
N ILE A 228 -10.70 -9.73 -17.11
CA ILE A 228 -9.80 -10.61 -16.34
C ILE A 228 -9.48 -11.90 -17.10
N ARG A 229 -10.50 -12.51 -17.75
CA ARG A 229 -10.29 -13.72 -18.56
C ARG A 229 -9.38 -13.45 -19.76
N SER A 230 -9.53 -12.32 -20.44
CA SER A 230 -8.67 -11.94 -21.57
C SER A 230 -7.23 -11.69 -21.12
N LEU A 231 -7.04 -11.07 -19.95
CA LEU A 231 -5.71 -10.85 -19.38
C LEU A 231 -5.01 -12.17 -19.03
N SER A 232 -5.75 -13.15 -18.50
CA SER A 232 -5.20 -14.48 -18.15
C SER A 232 -4.76 -15.29 -19.36
N ALA A 233 -5.25 -14.97 -20.57
CA ALA A 233 -4.89 -15.64 -21.81
C ALA A 233 -3.80 -14.90 -22.61
N ARG A 234 -3.28 -13.79 -22.08
CA ARG A 234 -2.31 -12.95 -22.78
C ARG A 234 -0.93 -13.62 -22.85
N VAL A 235 -0.31 -13.55 -24.01
CA VAL A 235 1.11 -13.92 -24.22
C VAL A 235 1.97 -12.70 -23.87
N TYR A 236 2.92 -12.88 -23.00
CA TYR A 236 3.84 -11.83 -22.57
C TYR A 236 4.97 -11.62 -23.60
N THR A 237 5.34 -10.35 -23.82
CA THR A 237 6.36 -9.93 -24.78
C THR A 237 7.32 -8.87 -24.22
N ASP A 238 6.93 -8.15 -23.17
CA ASP A 238 7.73 -7.09 -22.54
C ASP A 238 8.62 -7.65 -21.42
N ARG A 239 9.78 -8.19 -21.80
CA ARG A 239 10.80 -8.72 -20.88
C ARG A 239 11.20 -7.71 -19.81
N ASP A 240 11.53 -6.48 -20.24
CA ASP A 240 12.12 -5.48 -19.34
C ASP A 240 11.09 -4.94 -18.33
N GLY A 241 9.86 -4.73 -18.77
CA GLY A 241 8.76 -4.32 -17.88
C GLY A 241 8.44 -5.38 -16.83
N ILE A 242 8.40 -6.65 -17.23
CA ILE A 242 8.17 -7.78 -16.31
C ILE A 242 9.35 -7.93 -15.33
N PHE A 243 10.58 -7.83 -15.80
CA PHE A 243 11.76 -7.92 -14.94
C PHE A 243 11.82 -6.77 -13.93
N ASN A 244 11.48 -5.55 -14.34
CA ASN A 244 11.40 -4.42 -13.42
C ASN A 244 10.31 -4.61 -12.36
N LEU A 245 9.14 -5.16 -12.73
CA LEU A 245 8.08 -5.49 -11.77
C LEU A 245 8.55 -6.57 -10.77
N TRP A 246 9.29 -7.59 -11.26
CA TRP A 246 9.89 -8.58 -10.37
C TRP A 246 10.90 -7.96 -9.42
N LEU A 247 11.76 -7.05 -9.89
CA LEU A 247 12.71 -6.33 -9.02
C LEU A 247 11.99 -5.54 -7.93
N ASP A 248 10.90 -4.83 -8.27
CA ASP A 248 10.11 -4.09 -7.29
C ASP A 248 9.50 -5.01 -6.23
N TYR A 249 8.95 -6.16 -6.67
CA TYR A 249 8.44 -7.20 -5.79
C TYR A 249 9.54 -7.80 -4.90
N ALA A 250 10.67 -8.19 -5.48
CA ALA A 250 11.78 -8.81 -4.76
C ALA A 250 12.40 -7.85 -3.73
N VAL A 251 12.52 -6.56 -4.06
CA VAL A 251 12.91 -5.52 -3.11
C VAL A 251 11.91 -5.43 -1.96
N ALA A 252 10.61 -5.41 -2.26
CA ALA A 252 9.57 -5.35 -1.23
C ALA A 252 9.65 -6.54 -0.26
N ASP A 253 9.95 -7.73 -0.77
CA ASP A 253 10.08 -8.94 0.01
C ASP A 253 11.33 -8.90 0.95
N VAL A 254 12.49 -8.52 0.43
CA VAL A 254 13.71 -8.36 1.25
C VAL A 254 13.53 -7.25 2.29
N MET A 255 12.91 -6.14 1.92
CA MET A 255 12.65 -5.00 2.82
C MET A 255 11.65 -5.36 3.94
N CYS A 256 10.68 -6.23 3.66
CA CYS A 256 9.78 -6.77 4.68
C CYS A 256 10.56 -7.56 5.72
N TYR A 257 11.38 -8.51 5.28
CA TYR A 257 12.23 -9.30 6.14
C TYR A 257 13.20 -8.44 7.00
N LEU A 258 13.88 -7.50 6.33
CA LEU A 258 14.78 -6.57 7.02
C LEU A 258 14.04 -5.77 8.11
N GLY A 259 12.83 -5.28 7.81
CA GLY A 259 11.99 -4.55 8.76
C GLY A 259 11.64 -5.39 9.98
N ASP A 260 11.29 -6.64 9.80
CA ASP A 260 11.01 -7.57 10.90
C ASP A 260 12.28 -7.87 11.72
N GLN A 261 13.43 -8.05 11.08
CA GLN A 261 14.70 -8.19 11.79
C GLN A 261 15.06 -6.93 12.58
N CYS A 262 14.91 -5.74 11.99
CA CYS A 262 15.13 -4.48 12.70
C CYS A 262 14.23 -4.35 13.93
N LYS A 263 12.93 -4.67 13.77
CA LYS A 263 11.96 -4.66 14.87
C LYS A 263 12.33 -5.65 15.97
N TRP A 264 12.74 -6.87 15.60
CA TRP A 264 13.15 -7.91 16.53
C TRP A 264 14.34 -7.50 17.41
N TYR A 265 15.36 -6.85 16.79
CA TYR A 265 16.54 -6.36 17.50
C TYR A 265 16.40 -4.94 18.08
N GLY A 266 15.23 -4.30 17.91
CA GLY A 266 14.95 -2.95 18.43
C GLY A 266 15.74 -1.84 17.73
N HIS A 267 15.99 -1.99 16.43
CA HIS A 267 16.58 -0.95 15.58
C HIS A 267 15.49 -0.13 14.90
N GLU A 268 15.65 1.19 14.94
CA GLU A 268 14.81 2.15 14.21
C GLU A 268 15.66 2.80 13.12
N LEU A 269 15.19 2.74 11.89
CA LEU A 269 15.80 3.36 10.72
C LEU A 269 14.95 4.54 10.27
N GLY A 270 15.58 5.64 9.88
CA GLY A 270 14.92 6.79 9.27
C GLY A 270 14.59 6.53 7.79
N GLU A 271 13.87 7.47 7.20
CA GLU A 271 13.43 7.39 5.80
C GLU A 271 14.63 7.33 4.85
N GLN A 272 15.65 8.15 5.08
CA GLN A 272 16.86 8.18 4.26
C GLN A 272 17.61 6.85 4.29
N GLU A 273 17.73 6.21 5.47
CA GLU A 273 18.37 4.90 5.59
C GLU A 273 17.57 3.81 4.85
N TRP A 274 16.24 3.87 4.91
CA TRP A 274 15.39 2.95 4.16
C TRP A 274 15.56 3.10 2.64
N ASP A 275 15.65 4.33 2.14
CA ASP A 275 15.85 4.61 0.71
C ASP A 275 17.23 4.14 0.21
N GLU A 276 18.29 4.37 1.01
CA GLU A 276 19.63 3.86 0.69
C GLU A 276 19.66 2.33 0.63
N ILE A 277 18.99 1.66 1.56
CA ILE A 277 18.86 0.20 1.57
C ILE A 277 18.06 -0.28 0.35
N LYS A 278 16.90 0.32 0.07
CA LYS A 278 16.04 -0.02 -1.08
C LYS A 278 16.84 0.03 -2.38
N SER A 279 17.60 1.10 -2.60
CA SER A 279 18.47 1.26 -3.78
C SER A 279 19.58 0.20 -3.84
N THR A 280 20.25 -0.07 -2.73
CA THR A 280 21.33 -1.06 -2.64
C THR A 280 20.82 -2.49 -2.93
N LEU A 281 19.67 -2.85 -2.35
CA LEU A 281 19.05 -4.16 -2.56
C LEU A 281 18.55 -4.34 -3.99
N ARG A 282 17.96 -3.29 -4.60
CA ARG A 282 17.55 -3.34 -6.01
C ARG A 282 18.74 -3.64 -6.94
N ALA A 283 19.86 -2.98 -6.72
CA ALA A 283 21.09 -3.25 -7.49
C ALA A 283 21.63 -4.67 -7.25
N ALA A 284 21.56 -5.18 -6.01
CA ALA A 284 22.03 -6.51 -5.66
C ALA A 284 21.16 -7.63 -6.27
N LEU A 285 19.85 -7.42 -6.39
CA LEU A 285 18.89 -8.37 -6.96
C LEU A 285 19.12 -8.67 -8.45
N HIS A 286 19.86 -7.87 -9.16
CA HIS A 286 20.32 -8.26 -10.52
C HIS A 286 21.25 -9.48 -10.52
N THR A 287 21.86 -9.81 -9.38
CA THR A 287 22.84 -10.90 -9.28
C THR A 287 22.40 -11.98 -8.29
N TYR A 288 21.88 -11.56 -7.14
CA TYR A 288 21.55 -12.43 -6.01
C TYR A 288 20.05 -12.73 -5.95
N SER A 289 19.68 -13.81 -5.25
CA SER A 289 18.31 -14.17 -4.98
C SER A 289 17.76 -13.44 -3.74
N VAL A 290 16.44 -13.43 -3.58
CA VAL A 290 15.74 -12.89 -2.40
C VAL A 290 16.21 -13.58 -1.12
N SER A 291 16.29 -14.92 -1.13
CA SER A 291 16.71 -15.73 0.03
C SER A 291 18.16 -15.47 0.44
N GLN A 292 19.06 -15.24 -0.53
CA GLN A 292 20.42 -14.83 -0.25
C GLN A 292 20.50 -13.44 0.40
N LEU A 293 19.65 -12.51 -0.03
CA LEU A 293 19.60 -11.16 0.56
C LEU A 293 18.93 -11.16 1.93
N TRP A 294 18.03 -12.08 2.25
CA TRP A 294 17.54 -12.29 3.62
C TRP A 294 18.68 -12.69 4.55
N PHE A 295 19.57 -13.60 4.11
CA PHE A 295 20.75 -13.93 4.89
C PHE A 295 21.63 -12.71 5.17
N VAL A 296 21.87 -11.87 4.15
CA VAL A 296 22.64 -10.62 4.30
C VAL A 296 21.98 -9.69 5.29
N ALA A 297 20.66 -9.48 5.16
CA ALA A 297 19.86 -8.64 6.05
C ALA A 297 19.95 -9.12 7.51
N TRP A 298 19.68 -10.41 7.76
CA TRP A 298 19.80 -11.01 9.07
C TRP A 298 21.19 -10.78 9.69
N LYS A 299 22.23 -11.11 8.91
CA LYS A 299 23.62 -10.98 9.38
C LYS A 299 23.96 -9.55 9.77
N VAL A 300 23.64 -8.59 8.92
CA VAL A 300 23.99 -7.18 9.13
C VAL A 300 23.21 -6.59 10.32
N VAL A 301 21.91 -6.90 10.46
CA VAL A 301 21.09 -6.44 11.59
C VAL A 301 21.60 -7.04 12.90
N LYS A 302 21.93 -8.34 12.92
CA LYS A 302 22.55 -8.98 14.09
C LYS A 302 23.89 -8.35 14.46
N ASP A 303 24.75 -8.06 13.47
CA ASP A 303 26.04 -7.39 13.70
C ASP A 303 25.84 -5.94 14.19
N ALA A 304 24.77 -5.25 13.78
CA ALA A 304 24.42 -3.94 14.34
C ALA A 304 23.92 -4.05 15.79
N ALA A 305 23.13 -5.07 16.11
CA ALA A 305 22.69 -5.33 17.48
C ALA A 305 23.87 -5.62 18.43
N SER A 306 24.85 -6.40 17.98
CA SER A 306 26.08 -6.62 18.73
C SER A 306 26.84 -5.31 18.95
N LEU A 307 26.92 -4.45 17.93
CA LEU A 307 27.58 -3.15 18.03
C LEU A 307 26.89 -2.23 19.06
N ALA A 308 25.56 -2.28 19.15
CA ALA A 308 24.78 -1.49 20.11
C ALA A 308 25.08 -1.81 21.58
N SER A 309 25.67 -2.98 21.86
CA SER A 309 26.11 -3.37 23.22
C SER A 309 27.48 -2.81 23.61
N HIS A 310 28.24 -2.19 22.70
CA HIS A 310 29.54 -1.60 23.00
C HIS A 310 29.42 -0.22 23.62
N GLN A 311 30.36 0.14 24.49
CA GLN A 311 30.36 1.34 25.34
C GLN A 311 30.19 2.68 24.58
N TYR A 312 30.62 2.77 23.31
CA TYR A 312 30.58 3.98 22.51
C TYR A 312 29.41 4.07 21.54
N TYR A 313 28.58 3.02 21.48
CA TYR A 313 27.43 2.93 20.60
C TYR A 313 26.14 2.88 21.40
N ASN A 314 25.12 3.48 20.84
CA ASN A 314 23.73 3.28 21.27
C ASN A 314 22.94 2.64 20.11
N ARG A 315 21.70 2.25 20.34
CA ARG A 315 20.85 1.61 19.34
C ARG A 315 20.69 2.45 18.07
N VAL A 316 20.51 3.77 18.20
CA VAL A 316 20.35 4.69 17.06
C VAL A 316 21.61 4.74 16.21
N LYS A 317 22.78 4.93 16.81
CA LYS A 317 24.07 4.93 16.09
C LYS A 317 24.35 3.58 15.44
N ALA A 318 24.01 2.48 16.10
CA ALA A 318 24.18 1.13 15.56
C ALA A 318 23.25 0.89 14.36
N ALA A 319 21.98 1.30 14.45
CA ALA A 319 21.01 1.22 13.36
C ALA A 319 21.49 2.01 12.12
N ALA A 320 21.95 3.24 12.28
CA ALA A 320 22.48 4.08 11.21
C ALA A 320 23.69 3.45 10.46
N THR A 321 24.33 2.41 11.02
CA THR A 321 25.40 1.68 10.30
C THR A 321 24.88 0.62 9.32
N ILE A 322 23.59 0.23 9.41
CA ILE A 322 23.03 -0.88 8.63
C ILE A 322 23.16 -0.67 7.11
N PRO A 323 22.77 0.49 6.51
CA PRO A 323 22.89 0.69 5.07
C PRO A 323 24.32 0.50 4.56
N GLY A 324 25.29 1.19 5.20
CA GLY A 324 26.68 1.08 4.85
C GLY A 324 27.30 -0.31 5.10
N LYS A 325 26.79 -1.07 6.07
CA LYS A 325 27.21 -2.48 6.30
C LYS A 325 26.67 -3.41 5.22
N ILE A 326 25.42 -3.26 4.77
CA ILE A 326 24.84 -4.05 3.66
C ILE A 326 25.72 -3.84 2.42
N ARG A 327 25.96 -2.59 2.01
CA ARG A 327 26.77 -2.24 0.87
C ARG A 327 28.16 -2.87 0.94
N ARG A 328 28.91 -2.62 2.01
CA ARG A 328 30.26 -3.16 2.20
C ARG A 328 30.31 -4.68 2.25
N TYR A 329 29.28 -5.32 2.80
CA TYR A 329 29.21 -6.78 2.82
C TYR A 329 29.02 -7.34 1.41
N LEU A 330 28.12 -6.77 0.61
CA LEU A 330 27.91 -7.16 -0.79
C LEU A 330 29.14 -6.88 -1.67
N GLU A 331 29.79 -5.74 -1.49
CA GLU A 331 31.07 -5.42 -2.16
C GLU A 331 32.14 -6.46 -1.84
N ARG A 332 32.25 -6.88 -0.58
CA ARG A 332 33.19 -7.92 -0.16
C ARG A 332 32.84 -9.27 -0.78
N VAL A 333 31.56 -9.66 -0.77
CA VAL A 333 31.05 -10.89 -1.40
C VAL A 333 31.46 -10.95 -2.87
N LYS A 334 31.25 -9.84 -3.60
CA LYS A 334 31.61 -9.73 -5.01
C LYS A 334 33.14 -9.82 -5.23
N ARG A 335 33.91 -9.07 -4.43
CA ARG A 335 35.40 -9.02 -4.57
C ARG A 335 36.06 -10.35 -4.22
N GLU A 336 35.57 -11.04 -3.19
CA GLU A 336 36.16 -12.27 -2.66
C GLU A 336 35.46 -13.52 -3.20
N SER A 337 34.50 -13.35 -4.13
CA SER A 337 33.71 -14.44 -4.73
C SER A 337 33.08 -15.37 -3.68
N ILE A 338 32.58 -14.79 -2.58
CA ILE A 338 31.97 -15.54 -1.48
C ILE A 338 30.60 -16.04 -1.94
N GLU A 339 30.35 -17.32 -1.83
CA GLU A 339 29.02 -17.88 -2.03
C GLU A 339 28.10 -17.52 -0.87
N LEU A 340 26.97 -16.85 -1.19
CA LEU A 340 25.95 -16.51 -0.20
C LEU A 340 25.07 -17.71 0.12
N ARG A 341 24.72 -17.85 1.39
CA ARG A 341 23.79 -18.89 1.83
C ARG A 341 22.35 -18.53 1.47
N TYR A 342 21.59 -19.55 1.11
CA TYR A 342 20.14 -19.46 0.98
C TYR A 342 19.48 -19.48 2.38
N TRP A 343 18.46 -18.69 2.55
CA TRP A 343 17.72 -18.54 3.80
C TRP A 343 16.26 -18.88 3.58
N SER A 344 15.70 -19.77 4.39
CA SER A 344 14.32 -20.21 4.22
C SER A 344 13.34 -19.05 4.50
N ARG A 345 12.25 -19.02 3.75
CA ARG A 345 11.15 -18.07 3.95
C ARG A 345 10.56 -18.20 5.34
N PRO A 346 10.43 -17.09 6.11
CA PRO A 346 9.73 -17.11 7.38
C PRO A 346 8.24 -17.44 7.20
N GLU A 347 7.68 -18.30 8.04
CA GLU A 347 6.26 -18.69 7.98
C GLU A 347 5.31 -17.50 8.06
N GLN A 348 5.67 -16.45 8.79
CA GLN A 348 4.86 -15.24 8.96
C GLN A 348 4.98 -14.24 7.81
N GLN A 349 5.82 -14.49 6.81
CA GLN A 349 6.04 -13.63 5.66
C GLN A 349 5.68 -14.33 4.34
N PRO A 350 4.38 -14.44 4.00
CA PRO A 350 3.97 -15.00 2.71
C PRO A 350 4.45 -14.12 1.55
N GLY A 351 4.78 -14.74 0.41
CA GLY A 351 5.23 -14.03 -0.80
C GLY A 351 4.14 -13.17 -1.46
N GLY A 352 2.87 -13.34 -1.08
CA GLY A 352 1.74 -12.67 -1.70
C GLY A 352 1.40 -13.24 -3.07
N THR A 353 0.28 -12.77 -3.64
CA THR A 353 -0.23 -13.28 -4.93
C THR A 353 0.67 -12.90 -6.10
N LEU A 354 1.41 -11.79 -6.01
CA LEU A 354 2.36 -11.38 -7.03
C LEU A 354 3.56 -12.34 -7.08
N GLY A 355 4.10 -12.76 -5.92
CA GLY A 355 5.13 -13.78 -5.85
C GLY A 355 4.68 -15.13 -6.39
N MET A 356 3.44 -15.55 -6.04
CA MET A 356 2.85 -16.78 -6.59
C MET A 356 2.75 -16.74 -8.13
N LEU A 357 2.40 -15.59 -8.71
CA LEU A 357 2.34 -15.46 -10.17
C LEU A 357 3.71 -15.50 -10.84
N PHE A 358 4.75 -14.94 -10.21
CA PHE A 358 6.11 -15.08 -10.71
C PHE A 358 6.58 -16.53 -10.73
N ASP A 359 6.22 -17.30 -9.70
CA ASP A 359 6.50 -18.74 -9.65
C ASP A 359 5.67 -19.51 -10.70
N GLU A 360 4.34 -19.34 -10.74
CA GLU A 360 3.44 -20.04 -11.66
C GLU A 360 3.73 -19.77 -13.15
N VAL A 361 4.08 -18.52 -13.51
CA VAL A 361 4.21 -18.11 -14.92
C VAL A 361 5.64 -18.19 -15.43
N PHE A 362 6.62 -17.87 -14.57
CA PHE A 362 8.01 -17.74 -14.96
C PHE A 362 8.93 -18.72 -14.23
N ASP A 363 8.43 -19.57 -13.35
CA ASP A 363 9.20 -20.48 -12.48
C ASP A 363 10.23 -19.71 -11.60
N ILE A 364 9.86 -18.49 -11.15
CA ILE A 364 10.70 -17.60 -10.33
C ILE A 364 10.23 -17.62 -8.89
N ASP A 365 11.01 -18.26 -8.04
CA ASP A 365 10.85 -18.33 -6.59
C ASP A 365 11.83 -17.41 -5.83
N GLU A 366 11.87 -17.51 -4.51
CA GLU A 366 12.81 -16.76 -3.67
C GLU A 366 14.27 -17.16 -3.80
N ASP A 367 14.57 -18.36 -4.30
CA ASP A 367 15.94 -18.87 -4.51
C ASP A 367 16.48 -18.53 -5.90
N THR A 368 15.62 -18.04 -6.77
CA THR A 368 15.99 -17.66 -8.13
C THR A 368 16.82 -16.37 -8.12
N SER A 369 18.04 -16.43 -8.64
CA SER A 369 18.91 -15.26 -8.78
C SER A 369 18.41 -14.31 -9.87
N GLY A 370 18.79 -13.02 -9.81
CA GLY A 370 18.39 -12.05 -10.84
C GLY A 370 18.84 -12.42 -12.25
N VAL A 371 20.01 -13.05 -12.38
CA VAL A 371 20.47 -13.59 -13.67
C VAL A 371 19.55 -14.69 -14.18
N ALA A 372 19.20 -15.65 -13.32
CA ALA A 372 18.27 -16.73 -13.66
C ALA A 372 16.85 -16.19 -13.96
N ALA A 373 16.37 -15.23 -13.18
CA ALA A 373 15.08 -14.57 -13.41
C ALA A 373 15.02 -13.89 -14.78
N THR A 374 16.09 -13.18 -15.15
CA THR A 374 16.21 -12.57 -16.50
C THR A 374 16.08 -13.61 -17.61
N LEU A 375 16.75 -14.76 -17.48
CA LEU A 375 16.72 -15.84 -18.48
C LEU A 375 15.34 -16.52 -18.54
N ARG A 376 14.70 -16.76 -17.38
CA ARG A 376 13.37 -17.38 -17.31
C ARG A 376 12.29 -16.48 -17.91
N ILE A 377 12.35 -15.17 -17.64
CA ILE A 377 11.44 -14.19 -18.26
C ILE A 377 11.71 -14.13 -19.78
N ALA A 378 12.96 -14.09 -20.25
CA ALA A 378 13.29 -14.09 -21.66
C ALA A 378 12.74 -15.32 -22.40
N ARG A 379 12.83 -16.50 -21.77
CA ARG A 379 12.25 -17.74 -22.29
C ARG A 379 10.73 -17.64 -22.42
N ALA A 380 10.05 -17.20 -21.37
CA ALA A 380 8.59 -17.06 -21.34
C ALA A 380 8.05 -15.99 -22.31
N THR A 381 8.85 -14.97 -22.63
CA THR A 381 8.50 -13.91 -23.59
C THR A 381 8.90 -14.24 -25.05
N GLY A 382 9.41 -15.45 -25.29
CA GLY A 382 9.80 -15.91 -26.64
C GLY A 382 11.06 -15.29 -27.21
N GLN A 383 11.85 -14.57 -26.38
CA GLN A 383 13.09 -13.91 -26.80
C GLN A 383 14.32 -14.81 -26.70
N GLU A 384 14.17 -16.00 -26.11
CA GLU A 384 15.30 -16.97 -25.98
C GLU A 384 15.85 -17.40 -27.32
N HIS A 385 15.01 -17.47 -28.37
CA HIS A 385 15.46 -17.82 -29.71
C HIS A 385 16.36 -16.75 -30.35
N ALA A 386 16.16 -15.47 -30.04
CA ALA A 386 17.05 -14.42 -30.51
C ALA A 386 18.42 -14.49 -29.82
N ASP A 387 18.42 -14.68 -28.48
CA ASP A 387 19.67 -14.80 -27.70
C ASP A 387 20.41 -16.11 -28.02
N GLU A 388 19.70 -17.21 -28.34
CA GLU A 388 20.30 -18.50 -28.75
C GLU A 388 20.90 -18.44 -30.16
N ILE A 389 20.24 -17.72 -31.09
CA ILE A 389 20.75 -17.44 -32.41
C ILE A 389 22.01 -16.57 -32.30
N ASP A 390 21.99 -15.52 -31.46
CA ASP A 390 23.18 -14.70 -31.22
C ASP A 390 24.32 -15.49 -30.57
N ALA A 391 24.03 -16.40 -29.63
CA ALA A 391 25.03 -17.29 -29.03
C ALA A 391 25.62 -18.27 -30.02
N GLN A 392 24.83 -18.80 -30.94
CA GLN A 392 25.30 -19.69 -32.03
C GLN A 392 26.18 -18.95 -33.02
N LEU A 393 25.94 -17.66 -33.26
CA LEU A 393 26.76 -16.82 -34.15
C LEU A 393 28.02 -16.28 -33.47
N CYS A 394 28.11 -16.25 -32.13
CA CYS A 394 29.27 -15.72 -31.41
C CYS A 394 30.59 -16.47 -31.75
N ALA A 395 30.58 -17.80 -31.92
CA ALA A 395 31.75 -18.57 -32.28
C ALA A 395 32.18 -18.30 -33.71
N PRO A 396 31.31 -18.41 -34.75
CA PRO A 396 31.64 -18.07 -36.13
C PRO A 396 32.14 -16.64 -36.32
N ILE A 397 31.49 -15.66 -35.67
CA ILE A 397 31.93 -14.25 -35.72
C ILE A 397 33.32 -14.08 -35.10
N ARG A 398 33.59 -14.74 -33.95
CA ARG A 398 34.89 -14.68 -33.29
C ARG A 398 35.96 -15.27 -34.17
N ASP A 399 35.72 -16.43 -34.77
CA ASP A 399 36.68 -17.13 -35.64
C ASP A 399 36.95 -16.27 -36.87
N LEU A 400 35.93 -15.74 -37.53
CA LEU A 400 36.08 -14.78 -38.63
C LEU A 400 36.95 -13.56 -38.27
N MET A 401 36.73 -12.99 -37.09
CA MET A 401 37.50 -11.82 -36.61
C MET A 401 38.98 -12.18 -36.33
N ILE A 402 39.25 -13.39 -35.80
CA ILE A 402 40.60 -13.89 -35.58
C ILE A 402 41.33 -14.04 -36.93
N ASP A 403 40.68 -14.66 -37.89
CA ASP A 403 41.24 -14.87 -39.23
C ASP A 403 41.46 -13.52 -39.95
N ALA A 404 40.50 -12.61 -39.88
CA ALA A 404 40.60 -11.27 -40.44
C ALA A 404 41.78 -10.47 -39.86
N LEU A 405 42.01 -10.57 -38.54
CA LEU A 405 43.11 -9.88 -37.86
C LEU A 405 44.46 -10.53 -38.21
N ALA A 406 44.53 -11.86 -38.36
CA ALA A 406 45.73 -12.58 -38.76
C ALA A 406 46.17 -12.22 -40.17
N LEU A 407 45.22 -11.86 -41.05
CA LEU A 407 45.46 -11.48 -42.45
C LEU A 407 45.55 -9.96 -42.66
N ASP A 408 45.54 -9.15 -41.60
CA ASP A 408 45.45 -7.68 -41.64
C ASP A 408 44.27 -7.15 -42.47
N ALA A 409 43.19 -7.95 -42.57
CA ALA A 409 42.00 -7.70 -43.36
C ALA A 409 40.82 -7.20 -42.56
N GLY A 410 41.00 -6.86 -41.27
CA GLY A 410 39.90 -6.52 -40.35
C GLY A 410 39.00 -5.40 -40.84
N THR A 411 39.55 -4.34 -41.41
CA THR A 411 38.79 -3.20 -41.94
C THR A 411 37.94 -3.58 -43.16
N SER A 412 38.52 -4.35 -44.11
CA SER A 412 37.81 -4.78 -45.32
C SER A 412 36.70 -5.77 -45.01
N VAL A 413 36.89 -6.66 -44.04
CA VAL A 413 35.88 -7.59 -43.52
C VAL A 413 34.70 -6.84 -42.93
N MET A 414 34.94 -5.83 -42.09
CA MET A 414 33.87 -5.01 -41.49
C MET A 414 33.09 -4.21 -42.52
N LEU A 415 33.77 -3.66 -43.55
CA LEU A 415 33.08 -2.94 -44.63
C LEU A 415 32.22 -3.90 -45.47
N ARG A 416 32.77 -5.09 -45.80
CA ARG A 416 32.03 -6.09 -46.56
C ARG A 416 30.84 -6.64 -45.80
N PHE A 417 30.97 -6.85 -44.49
CA PHE A 417 29.87 -7.25 -43.61
C PHE A 417 28.75 -6.20 -43.66
N ALA A 418 29.09 -4.92 -43.52
CA ALA A 418 28.10 -3.83 -43.58
C ALA A 418 27.41 -3.74 -44.97
N GLU A 419 28.10 -4.04 -46.04
CA GLU A 419 27.52 -4.11 -47.39
C GLU A 419 26.51 -5.26 -47.53
N LEU A 420 26.86 -6.46 -47.07
CA LEU A 420 25.99 -7.64 -47.12
C LEU A 420 24.70 -7.45 -46.30
N ILE A 421 24.84 -6.91 -45.10
CA ILE A 421 23.67 -6.58 -44.27
C ILE A 421 22.74 -5.57 -44.97
N ARG A 422 23.31 -4.51 -45.60
CA ARG A 422 22.50 -3.55 -46.38
C ARG A 422 21.89 -4.17 -47.62
N ALA A 423 22.48 -5.20 -48.16
CA ALA A 423 21.94 -5.97 -49.29
C ALA A 423 20.82 -6.96 -48.87
N GLY A 424 20.54 -7.10 -47.56
CA GLY A 424 19.48 -7.93 -47.01
C GLY A 424 19.89 -9.34 -46.64
N TYR A 425 21.19 -9.61 -46.54
CA TYR A 425 21.69 -10.88 -46.00
C TYR A 425 21.44 -10.94 -44.49
N ASP A 426 21.08 -12.11 -43.99
CA ASP A 426 21.11 -12.33 -42.53
C ASP A 426 22.56 -12.45 -42.03
N VAL A 427 22.75 -12.29 -40.72
CA VAL A 427 24.08 -12.23 -40.09
C VAL A 427 24.87 -13.51 -40.30
N GLY A 428 24.24 -14.69 -40.23
CA GLY A 428 24.87 -16.00 -40.43
C GLY A 428 25.40 -16.14 -41.84
N CYS A 429 24.57 -15.90 -42.85
CA CYS A 429 24.93 -15.94 -44.25
C CYS A 429 26.04 -14.91 -44.58
N ALA A 430 26.00 -13.72 -44.00
CA ALA A 430 27.04 -12.71 -44.20
C ALA A 430 28.39 -13.15 -43.61
N VAL A 431 28.43 -13.80 -42.46
CA VAL A 431 29.64 -14.34 -41.82
C VAL A 431 30.23 -15.49 -42.65
N GLU A 432 29.41 -16.41 -43.11
CA GLU A 432 29.83 -17.53 -43.96
C GLU A 432 30.43 -17.03 -45.31
N GLU A 433 29.74 -16.13 -46.02
CA GLU A 433 30.18 -15.58 -47.29
C GLU A 433 31.55 -14.86 -47.19
N ILE A 434 31.75 -14.11 -46.09
CA ILE A 434 33.04 -13.42 -45.86
C ILE A 434 34.13 -14.43 -45.48
N GLY A 435 33.84 -15.44 -44.67
CA GLY A 435 34.76 -16.50 -44.28
C GLY A 435 35.26 -17.25 -45.50
N ASP A 436 34.36 -17.65 -46.39
CA ASP A 436 34.67 -18.30 -47.65
C ASP A 436 35.50 -17.42 -48.59
N SER A 437 35.26 -16.11 -48.61
CA SER A 437 36.03 -15.14 -49.40
C SER A 437 37.47 -15.01 -48.92
N LEU A 438 37.65 -14.87 -47.60
CA LEU A 438 38.98 -14.78 -46.98
C LEU A 438 39.82 -16.05 -47.22
N GLN A 439 39.21 -17.24 -47.12
CA GLN A 439 39.91 -18.49 -47.37
C GLN A 439 40.34 -18.64 -48.82
N ARG A 440 39.54 -18.18 -49.79
CA ARG A 440 39.87 -18.18 -51.21
C ARG A 440 41.03 -17.22 -51.51
N GLU A 441 41.00 -16.01 -51.03
CA GLU A 441 42.08 -15.02 -51.20
C GLU A 441 43.39 -15.52 -50.61
N HIS A 442 43.39 -16.18 -49.46
CA HIS A 442 44.54 -16.75 -48.82
C HIS A 442 45.13 -17.94 -49.63
N ALA A 443 44.25 -18.77 -50.21
CA ALA A 443 44.68 -19.89 -51.06
C ALA A 443 45.32 -19.40 -52.35
N ASP A 444 44.80 -18.33 -52.95
CA ASP A 444 45.35 -17.73 -54.19
C ASP A 444 46.72 -17.05 -53.95
N ASP A 445 46.92 -16.37 -52.82
CA ASP A 445 48.22 -15.77 -52.45
C ASP A 445 49.28 -16.82 -52.19
N HIS A 446 48.95 -17.94 -51.56
CA HIS A 446 49.92 -19.06 -51.41
C HIS A 446 50.29 -19.75 -52.72
N SER A 447 49.31 -19.83 -53.63
CA SER A 447 49.62 -20.41 -54.97
C SER A 447 50.45 -19.49 -55.83
N ALA A 448 50.33 -18.18 -55.73
CA ALA A 448 51.13 -17.17 -56.43
C ALA A 448 52.56 -17.10 -55.88
N GLN A 449 52.80 -17.27 -54.58
CA GLN A 449 54.11 -17.28 -53.95
C GLN A 449 54.86 -18.57 -54.26
N SER A 450 54.20 -19.70 -54.42
CA SER A 450 54.89 -20.99 -54.84
C SER A 450 55.25 -21.04 -56.30
N SER A 451 54.59 -20.28 -57.19
CA SER A 451 54.94 -20.21 -58.63
C SER A 451 56.01 -19.18 -58.95
N SER A 452 56.41 -18.31 -58.05
CA SER A 452 57.50 -17.34 -58.24
C SER A 452 58.86 -17.81 -57.68
N ALA A 453 58.92 -18.99 -57.02
CA ALA A 453 60.12 -19.56 -56.42
C ALA A 453 60.70 -20.79 -57.22
N GLY A 454 60.22 -21.04 -58.48
CA GLY A 454 60.60 -22.12 -59.30
C GLY A 454 61.55 -21.68 -60.45
#